data_95d9f9d14986d68a8511b464b4337b22
#
_entry.id   95d9f9d14986d68a8511b464b4337b22
#
_cell.length_a   1.000
_cell.length_b   1.000
_cell.length_c   1.000
_cell.angle_alpha   90.00
_cell.angle_beta   90.00
_cell.angle_gamma   90.00
#
_symmetry.space_group_name_H-M   'P 1'
#
loop_
_entity.id
_entity.type
_entity.pdbx_description
1 polymer ?
#
loop_
_entity_poly.entity_id
_entity_poly.type
_entity_poly.pdbx_seq_one_letter_code
_entity_poly.pdbx_strand_id
1 'polypeptide(L)'
;GAERRGAPLTSAVRAARSPIYERGIILKPDLVVVADDTLVPIPVAGVLQGVEDRTAIIIDSEISEPEWHQRLQINSVIHTLPAPKELDRAELPYVGSLCAGAAARLTGVISRASLEQAVREELHDFKDSVVQENIERALSGFDLLADYEGTVMENTDPPALNYQPPEWIELTNE
;
A
#
# COMPACT_ATOMS: atom_id res chain seq x y z
N GLY A 1 -11.98 9.08 22.20
CA GLY A 1 -10.76 8.56 22.77
C GLY A 1 -9.60 9.45 22.41
N ALA A 2 -8.68 9.70 23.32
CA ALA A 2 -7.49 10.50 23.03
C ALA A 2 -6.65 9.75 21.98
N GLU A 3 -6.51 10.32 20.80
CA GLU A 3 -5.59 9.82 19.80
C GLU A 3 -4.16 9.94 20.35
N ARG A 4 -3.47 8.81 20.43
CA ARG A 4 -2.05 8.82 20.79
C ARG A 4 -1.27 9.31 19.58
N ARG A 5 -0.74 10.52 19.65
CA ARG A 5 0.19 11.02 18.64
C ARG A 5 1.40 10.06 18.58
N GLY A 6 1.78 9.66 17.36
CA GLY A 6 2.92 8.76 17.13
C GLY A 6 2.60 7.26 17.18
N ALA A 7 1.31 6.86 17.22
CA ALA A 7 0.95 5.46 17.00
C ALA A 7 1.01 5.14 15.49
N PRO A 8 1.51 3.94 15.10
CA PRO A 8 1.43 3.48 13.73
C PRO A 8 -0.02 3.46 13.24
N LEU A 9 -0.26 3.95 12.04
CA LEU A 9 -1.56 3.91 11.37
C LEU A 9 -1.46 3.00 10.17
N THR A 10 -2.41 2.07 10.05
CA THR A 10 -2.52 1.18 8.89
C THR A 10 -3.89 1.34 8.26
N SER A 11 -3.92 1.46 6.94
CA SER A 11 -5.13 1.44 6.13
C SER A 11 -5.05 0.29 5.13
N ALA A 12 -6.17 -0.36 4.85
CA ALA A 12 -6.22 -1.47 3.92
C ALA A 12 -7.32 -1.25 2.89
N VAL A 13 -6.99 -1.51 1.63
CA VAL A 13 -7.90 -1.40 0.49
C VAL A 13 -8.02 -2.75 -0.18
N ARG A 14 -9.23 -3.16 -0.50
CA ARG A 14 -9.50 -4.35 -1.30
C ARG A 14 -10.23 -3.93 -2.57
N ALA A 15 -9.70 -4.33 -3.71
CA ALA A 15 -10.29 -4.06 -5.01
C ALA A 15 -10.47 -5.38 -5.78
N ALA A 16 -11.59 -5.55 -6.46
CA ALA A 16 -11.87 -6.72 -7.28
C ALA A 16 -12.81 -6.35 -8.44
N ARG A 17 -12.79 -7.16 -9.52
CA ARG A 17 -13.72 -7.02 -10.65
C ARG A 17 -15.12 -7.60 -10.37
N SER A 18 -15.23 -8.42 -9.34
CA SER A 18 -16.46 -9.02 -8.85
C SER A 18 -16.88 -8.42 -7.51
N PRO A 19 -18.14 -8.58 -7.07
CA PRO A 19 -18.58 -8.11 -5.76
C PRO A 19 -17.72 -8.67 -4.63
N ILE A 20 -17.29 -7.80 -3.72
CA ILE A 20 -16.48 -8.16 -2.56
C ILE A 20 -17.42 -8.51 -1.40
N TYR A 21 -17.46 -9.78 -1.02
CA TYR A 21 -18.25 -10.26 0.12
C TYR A 21 -17.43 -10.35 1.41
N GLU A 22 -16.12 -10.41 1.29
CA GLU A 22 -15.21 -10.50 2.42
C GLU A 22 -14.97 -9.13 3.05
N ARG A 23 -15.18 -9.02 4.38
CA ARG A 23 -15.05 -7.77 5.15
C ARG A 23 -13.97 -7.85 6.24
N GLY A 24 -13.20 -8.92 6.25
CA GLY A 24 -12.16 -9.16 7.24
C GLY A 24 -10.88 -8.38 6.97
N ILE A 25 -9.93 -8.54 7.89
CA ILE A 25 -8.56 -8.02 7.75
C ILE A 25 -7.91 -8.70 6.53
N ILE A 26 -7.11 -7.95 5.78
CA ILE A 26 -6.30 -8.51 4.69
C ILE A 26 -5.13 -9.26 5.34
N LEU A 27 -5.14 -10.58 5.23
CA LEU A 27 -4.11 -11.44 5.81
C LEU A 27 -2.91 -11.63 4.87
N LYS A 28 -3.13 -11.54 3.57
CA LYS A 28 -2.13 -11.74 2.51
C LYS A 28 -2.25 -10.59 1.51
N PRO A 29 -1.52 -9.51 1.72
CA PRO A 29 -1.56 -8.37 0.82
C PRO A 29 -0.85 -8.69 -0.50
N ASP A 30 -1.38 -8.19 -1.62
CA ASP A 30 -0.69 -8.22 -2.91
C ASP A 30 0.30 -7.06 -3.03
N LEU A 31 0.01 -5.94 -2.35
CA LEU A 31 0.85 -4.75 -2.30
C LEU A 31 0.89 -4.20 -0.87
N VAL A 32 2.08 -3.91 -0.38
CA VAL A 32 2.32 -3.15 0.86
C VAL A 32 2.96 -1.82 0.53
N VAL A 33 2.44 -0.74 1.08
CA VAL A 33 2.97 0.61 0.89
C VAL A 33 3.36 1.20 2.23
N VAL A 34 4.62 1.57 2.37
CA VAL A 34 5.23 2.09 3.59
C VAL A 34 5.63 3.54 3.36
N ALA A 35 4.89 4.45 3.94
CA ALA A 35 5.15 5.89 3.83
C ALA A 35 6.15 6.42 4.88
N ASP A 36 6.55 5.59 5.84
CA ASP A 36 7.57 5.89 6.85
C ASP A 36 8.38 4.62 7.12
N ASP A 37 9.59 4.57 6.61
CA ASP A 37 10.48 3.41 6.71
C ASP A 37 10.87 3.05 8.15
N THR A 38 10.77 4.00 9.09
CA THR A 38 11.01 3.74 10.51
C THR A 38 10.00 2.78 11.14
N LEU A 39 8.85 2.56 10.47
CA LEU A 39 7.84 1.60 10.91
C LEU A 39 8.20 0.15 10.57
N VAL A 40 9.06 -0.08 9.57
CA VAL A 40 9.42 -1.42 9.11
C VAL A 40 10.00 -2.31 10.23
N PRO A 41 10.96 -1.83 11.06
CA PRO A 41 11.53 -2.64 12.13
C PRO A 41 10.64 -2.76 13.36
N ILE A 42 9.46 -2.12 13.39
CA ILE A 42 8.59 -2.10 14.56
C ILE A 42 7.56 -3.24 14.48
N PRO A 43 7.66 -4.30 15.29
CA PRO A 43 6.77 -5.46 15.17
C PRO A 43 5.28 -5.11 15.34
N VAL A 44 4.95 -4.18 16.24
CA VAL A 44 3.55 -3.77 16.49
C VAL A 44 2.95 -2.98 15.34
N ALA A 45 3.76 -2.41 14.45
CA ALA A 45 3.29 -1.74 13.24
C ALA A 45 2.75 -2.75 12.19
N GLY A 46 3.20 -4.02 12.27
CA GLY A 46 2.69 -5.11 11.44
C GLY A 46 2.97 -4.95 9.95
N VAL A 47 3.95 -4.13 9.55
CA VAL A 47 4.23 -3.77 8.14
C VAL A 47 4.43 -5.01 7.27
N LEU A 48 5.14 -6.02 7.77
CA LEU A 48 5.44 -7.24 7.03
C LEU A 48 4.46 -8.38 7.32
N GLN A 49 3.37 -8.12 8.04
CA GLN A 49 2.41 -9.16 8.36
C GLN A 49 1.70 -9.68 7.11
N GLY A 50 1.83 -10.97 6.84
CA GLY A 50 1.20 -11.62 5.70
C GLY A 50 1.90 -11.39 4.36
N VAL A 51 3.08 -10.77 4.36
CA VAL A 51 3.93 -10.63 3.17
C VAL A 51 4.42 -12.01 2.73
N GLU A 52 4.25 -12.31 1.44
CA GLU A 52 4.69 -13.54 0.76
C GLU A 52 5.62 -13.15 -0.41
N ASP A 53 6.31 -14.12 -1.00
CA ASP A 53 7.26 -13.89 -2.12
C ASP A 53 6.64 -13.12 -3.31
N ARG A 54 5.33 -13.24 -3.51
CA ARG A 54 4.57 -12.53 -4.56
C ARG A 54 4.13 -11.13 -4.19
N THR A 55 4.20 -10.76 -2.90
CA THR A 55 3.82 -9.41 -2.45
C THR A 55 4.81 -8.39 -2.98
N ALA A 56 4.32 -7.32 -3.62
CA ALA A 56 5.14 -6.16 -3.93
C ALA A 56 5.18 -5.22 -2.72
N ILE A 57 6.33 -4.59 -2.47
CA ILE A 57 6.50 -3.65 -1.36
C ILE A 57 7.04 -2.33 -1.91
N ILE A 58 6.40 -1.24 -1.57
CA ILE A 58 6.88 0.12 -1.82
C ILE A 58 7.31 0.70 -0.47
N ILE A 59 8.50 1.27 -0.40
CA ILE A 59 9.00 1.93 0.82
C ILE A 59 9.49 3.34 0.46
N ASP A 60 8.94 4.36 1.09
CA ASP A 60 9.51 5.70 1.04
C ASP A 60 10.72 5.75 1.94
N SER A 61 11.92 5.73 1.34
CA SER A 61 13.18 5.53 2.06
C SER A 61 14.38 6.00 1.27
N GLU A 62 15.39 6.49 1.98
CA GLU A 62 16.73 6.74 1.42
C GLU A 62 17.58 5.47 1.30
N ILE A 63 17.15 4.39 1.94
CA ILE A 63 17.83 3.11 1.90
C ILE A 63 17.53 2.44 0.57
N SER A 64 18.55 1.90 -0.09
CA SER A 64 18.43 1.26 -1.39
C SER A 64 17.68 -0.08 -1.34
N GLU A 65 17.07 -0.48 -2.46
CA GLU A 65 16.39 -1.77 -2.59
C GLU A 65 17.29 -2.97 -2.20
N PRO A 66 18.57 -3.07 -2.66
CA PRO A 66 19.46 -4.16 -2.26
C PRO A 66 19.72 -4.19 -0.74
N GLU A 67 19.82 -3.02 -0.11
CA GLU A 67 20.02 -2.95 1.32
C GLU A 67 18.76 -3.35 2.09
N TRP A 68 17.55 -2.99 1.61
CA TRP A 68 16.30 -3.48 2.17
C TRP A 68 16.17 -5.00 2.05
N HIS A 69 16.51 -5.60 0.91
CA HIS A 69 16.55 -7.06 0.75
C HIS A 69 17.48 -7.72 1.76
N GLN A 70 18.67 -7.14 1.96
CA GLN A 70 19.62 -7.66 2.94
C GLN A 70 19.10 -7.57 4.38
N ARG A 71 18.41 -6.48 4.73
CA ARG A 71 17.87 -6.28 6.08
C ARG A 71 16.68 -7.17 6.37
N LEU A 72 15.78 -7.31 5.41
CA LEU A 72 14.51 -8.03 5.59
C LEU A 72 14.62 -9.53 5.33
N GLN A 73 15.59 -9.94 4.51
CA GLN A 73 15.80 -11.36 4.10
C GLN A 73 14.53 -11.99 3.52
N ILE A 74 13.79 -11.24 2.71
CA ILE A 74 12.59 -11.69 2.01
C ILE A 74 12.82 -11.70 0.50
N ASN A 75 12.05 -12.53 -0.23
CA ASN A 75 12.13 -12.64 -1.69
C ASN A 75 11.14 -11.71 -2.41
N SER A 76 10.28 -11.02 -1.68
CA SER A 76 9.32 -10.05 -2.22
C SER A 76 10.02 -8.97 -3.03
N VAL A 77 9.38 -8.50 -4.10
CA VAL A 77 9.90 -7.36 -4.85
C VAL A 77 9.76 -6.09 -3.99
N ILE A 78 10.84 -5.35 -3.85
CA ILE A 78 10.88 -4.09 -3.09
C ILE A 78 11.19 -2.96 -4.06
N HIS A 79 10.41 -1.89 -4.00
CA HIS A 79 10.66 -0.62 -4.68
C HIS A 79 10.84 0.48 -3.65
N THR A 80 11.90 1.25 -3.76
CA THR A 80 12.12 2.42 -2.90
C THR A 80 11.73 3.69 -3.62
N LEU A 81 11.01 4.56 -2.92
CA LEU A 81 10.74 5.91 -3.39
C LEU A 81 11.76 6.86 -2.77
N PRO A 82 12.24 7.86 -3.53
CA PRO A 82 13.23 8.78 -3.00
C PRO A 82 12.61 9.69 -1.94
N ALA A 83 12.96 9.46 -0.67
CA ALA A 83 12.64 10.38 0.40
C ALA A 83 13.34 11.72 0.17
N PRO A 84 12.68 12.88 0.37
CA PRO A 84 13.33 14.18 0.27
C PRO A 84 14.35 14.33 1.40
N LYS A 85 15.61 14.57 1.06
CA LYS A 85 16.77 14.60 1.98
C LYS A 85 16.79 15.76 2.98
N GLU A 86 16.02 16.83 2.77
CA GLU A 86 16.26 18.13 3.42
C GLU A 86 15.01 18.77 4.06
N LEU A 87 13.88 18.09 4.12
CA LEU A 87 12.69 18.66 4.75
C LEU A 87 12.51 18.09 6.15
N ASP A 88 12.27 18.98 7.12
CA ASP A 88 11.82 18.58 8.45
C ASP A 88 10.59 17.67 8.27
N ARG A 89 10.53 16.53 8.97
CA ARG A 89 9.41 15.58 8.90
C ARG A 89 8.04 16.24 9.10
N ALA A 90 8.00 17.39 9.78
CA ALA A 90 6.80 18.21 9.94
C ALA A 90 6.40 18.96 8.65
N GLU A 91 7.33 19.08 7.70
CA GLU A 91 7.16 19.77 6.41
C GLU A 91 7.11 18.80 5.22
N LEU A 92 7.11 17.48 5.46
CA LEU A 92 6.94 16.47 4.41
C LEU A 92 5.47 16.43 3.96
N PRO A 93 5.02 17.40 3.15
CA PRO A 93 3.69 17.34 2.62
C PRO A 93 3.70 16.26 1.52
N TYR A 94 2.71 15.39 1.53
CA TYR A 94 2.32 14.63 0.35
C TYR A 94 3.11 13.36 0.03
N VAL A 95 3.80 12.75 1.02
CA VAL A 95 4.35 11.39 0.90
C VAL A 95 3.24 10.42 0.51
N GLY A 96 2.06 10.58 1.07
CA GLY A 96 0.90 9.76 0.72
C GLY A 96 0.54 9.83 -0.76
N SER A 97 0.61 11.01 -1.39
CA SER A 97 0.32 11.17 -2.82
C SER A 97 1.38 10.52 -3.70
N LEU A 98 2.66 10.64 -3.35
CA LEU A 98 3.76 9.95 -4.03
C LEU A 98 3.57 8.43 -3.99
N CYS A 99 3.31 7.90 -2.80
CA CYS A 99 3.05 6.47 -2.57
C CYS A 99 1.81 5.98 -3.32
N ALA A 100 0.72 6.77 -3.34
CA ALA A 100 -0.49 6.43 -4.08
C ALA A 100 -0.24 6.34 -5.59
N GLY A 101 0.57 7.26 -6.13
CA GLY A 101 0.97 7.23 -7.53
C GLY A 101 1.77 5.98 -7.88
N ALA A 102 2.77 5.65 -7.09
CA ALA A 102 3.57 4.44 -7.25
C ALA A 102 2.71 3.18 -7.18
N ALA A 103 1.81 3.09 -6.19
CA ALA A 103 0.87 1.99 -6.04
C ALA A 103 -0.06 1.85 -7.25
N ALA A 104 -0.60 2.97 -7.76
CA ALA A 104 -1.45 2.98 -8.95
C ALA A 104 -0.72 2.40 -10.18
N ARG A 105 0.57 2.73 -10.36
CA ARG A 105 1.38 2.18 -11.45
C ARG A 105 1.56 0.68 -11.32
N LEU A 106 1.96 0.19 -10.15
CA LEU A 106 2.19 -1.24 -9.94
C LEU A 106 0.94 -2.09 -10.13
N THR A 107 -0.25 -1.55 -9.83
CA THR A 107 -1.52 -2.27 -10.07
C THR A 107 -1.87 -2.37 -11.56
N GLY A 108 -1.41 -1.46 -12.40
CA GLY A 108 -1.64 -1.45 -13.84
C GLY A 108 -3.10 -1.21 -14.29
N VAL A 109 -4.02 -1.01 -13.35
CA VAL A 109 -5.47 -0.82 -13.65
C VAL A 109 -5.92 0.63 -13.52
N ILE A 110 -5.08 1.50 -13.00
CA ILE A 110 -5.36 2.93 -12.80
C ILE A 110 -4.57 3.73 -13.83
N SER A 111 -5.27 4.43 -14.71
CA SER A 111 -4.60 5.31 -15.68
C SER A 111 -4.06 6.58 -15.01
N ARG A 112 -3.04 7.18 -15.60
CA ARG A 112 -2.47 8.45 -15.15
C ARG A 112 -3.53 9.56 -15.04
N ALA A 113 -4.46 9.63 -15.99
CA ALA A 113 -5.56 10.60 -15.98
C ALA A 113 -6.55 10.33 -14.86
N SER A 114 -6.89 9.05 -14.61
CA SER A 114 -7.78 8.68 -13.51
C SER A 114 -7.17 8.98 -12.15
N LEU A 115 -5.85 8.78 -11.99
CA LEU A 115 -5.12 9.14 -10.77
C LEU A 115 -5.17 10.65 -10.53
N GLU A 116 -4.87 11.47 -11.54
CA GLU A 116 -4.95 12.93 -11.44
C GLU A 116 -6.34 13.39 -11.02
N GLN A 117 -7.38 12.86 -11.69
CA GLN A 117 -8.76 13.18 -11.37
C GLN A 117 -9.12 12.81 -9.93
N ALA A 118 -8.76 11.61 -9.48
CA ALA A 118 -9.04 11.14 -8.12
C ALA A 118 -8.39 12.02 -7.05
N VAL A 119 -7.12 12.41 -7.25
CA VAL A 119 -6.43 13.31 -6.32
C VAL A 119 -7.11 14.69 -6.29
N ARG A 120 -7.52 15.21 -7.43
CA ARG A 120 -8.23 16.48 -7.54
C ARG A 120 -9.59 16.45 -6.84
N GLU A 121 -10.33 15.36 -7.01
CA GLU A 121 -11.65 15.18 -6.39
C GLU A 121 -11.54 15.02 -4.87
N GLU A 122 -10.56 14.24 -4.41
CA GLU A 122 -10.36 14.01 -2.97
C GLU A 122 -9.95 15.29 -2.22
N LEU A 123 -9.14 16.11 -2.86
CA LEU A 123 -8.58 17.31 -2.23
C LEU A 123 -9.31 18.60 -2.62
N HIS A 124 -10.52 18.52 -3.20
CA HIS A 124 -11.25 19.68 -3.73
C HIS A 124 -11.54 20.80 -2.70
N ASP A 125 -11.59 20.46 -1.41
CA ASP A 125 -11.82 21.40 -0.31
C ASP A 125 -10.55 22.17 0.12
N PHE A 126 -9.37 21.78 -0.41
CA PHE A 126 -8.12 22.45 -0.11
C PHE A 126 -7.82 23.58 -1.10
N LYS A 127 -6.79 24.38 -0.79
CA LYS A 127 -6.33 25.43 -1.71
C LYS A 127 -5.79 24.81 -3.00
N ASP A 128 -6.02 25.49 -4.13
CA ASP A 128 -5.57 25.03 -5.45
C ASP A 128 -4.07 24.67 -5.50
N SER A 129 -3.22 25.42 -4.79
CA SER A 129 -1.79 25.15 -4.72
C SER A 129 -1.49 23.79 -4.05
N VAL A 130 -2.24 23.44 -3.00
CA VAL A 130 -2.13 22.15 -2.30
C VAL A 130 -2.59 21.02 -3.19
N VAL A 131 -3.72 21.21 -3.88
CA VAL A 131 -4.26 20.23 -4.83
C VAL A 131 -3.25 19.95 -5.94
N GLN A 132 -2.71 21.03 -6.55
CA GLN A 132 -1.78 20.91 -7.66
C GLN A 132 -0.47 20.21 -7.24
N GLU A 133 0.07 20.55 -6.07
CA GLU A 133 1.29 19.92 -5.56
C GLU A 133 1.08 18.42 -5.26
N ASN A 134 -0.07 18.03 -4.72
CA ASN A 134 -0.40 16.63 -4.52
C ASN A 134 -0.54 15.86 -5.84
N ILE A 135 -1.15 16.48 -6.87
CA ILE A 135 -1.22 15.90 -8.21
C ILE A 135 0.18 15.68 -8.78
N GLU A 136 1.05 16.68 -8.72
CA GLU A 136 2.42 16.56 -9.22
C GLU A 136 3.19 15.45 -8.50
N ARG A 137 3.04 15.32 -7.19
CA ARG A 137 3.64 14.26 -6.40
C ARG A 137 3.08 12.87 -6.77
N ALA A 138 1.77 12.73 -6.91
CA ALA A 138 1.15 11.47 -7.31
C ALA A 138 1.61 11.05 -8.72
N LEU A 139 1.64 11.98 -9.67
CA LEU A 139 2.12 11.73 -11.02
C LEU A 139 3.61 11.40 -11.06
N SER A 140 4.42 12.04 -10.21
CA SER A 140 5.84 11.70 -10.06
C SER A 140 6.03 10.26 -9.57
N GLY A 141 5.30 9.84 -8.53
CA GLY A 141 5.34 8.45 -8.06
C GLY A 141 4.89 7.44 -9.12
N PHE A 142 3.85 7.80 -9.87
CA PHE A 142 3.35 6.98 -10.98
C PHE A 142 4.39 6.82 -12.10
N ASP A 143 5.05 7.90 -12.49
CA ASP A 143 6.03 7.90 -13.58
C ASP A 143 7.36 7.25 -13.16
N LEU A 144 7.72 7.31 -11.87
CA LEU A 144 8.93 6.72 -11.32
C LEU A 144 8.99 5.20 -11.49
N LEU A 145 7.86 4.52 -11.39
CA LEU A 145 7.75 3.07 -11.53
C LEU A 145 7.21 2.64 -12.91
N ALA A 146 7.45 3.44 -13.96
CA ALA A 146 6.92 3.18 -15.31
C ALA A 146 7.28 1.80 -15.86
N ASP A 147 8.49 1.31 -15.59
CA ASP A 147 9.00 0.02 -16.06
C ASP A 147 8.36 -1.18 -15.33
N TYR A 148 7.62 -0.93 -14.24
CA TYR A 148 7.02 -1.96 -13.39
C TYR A 148 5.49 -1.96 -13.43
N GLU A 149 4.89 -1.39 -14.50
CA GLU A 149 3.44 -1.33 -14.65
C GLU A 149 2.79 -2.70 -14.59
N GLY A 150 1.78 -2.84 -13.72
CA GLY A 150 0.99 -4.07 -13.63
C GLY A 150 1.74 -5.27 -13.03
N THR A 151 2.83 -5.03 -12.29
CA THR A 151 3.59 -6.12 -11.65
C THR A 151 2.91 -6.69 -10.41
N VAL A 152 1.97 -5.98 -9.81
CA VAL A 152 1.12 -6.49 -8.74
C VAL A 152 0.09 -7.44 -9.33
N MET A 153 0.23 -8.72 -9.03
CA MET A 153 -0.66 -9.76 -9.54
C MET A 153 -1.86 -9.95 -8.61
N GLU A 154 -3.05 -10.07 -9.22
CA GLU A 154 -4.27 -10.42 -8.49
C GLU A 154 -4.09 -11.78 -7.79
N ASN A 155 -4.45 -11.84 -6.50
CA ASN A 155 -4.50 -13.09 -5.78
C ASN A 155 -5.70 -13.90 -6.23
N THR A 156 -5.48 -14.92 -7.05
CA THR A 156 -6.51 -15.83 -7.54
C THR A 156 -6.75 -17.02 -6.61
N ASP A 157 -5.88 -17.23 -5.63
CA ASP A 157 -6.05 -18.30 -4.67
C ASP A 157 -7.13 -17.90 -3.65
N PRO A 158 -8.28 -18.59 -3.62
CA PRO A 158 -9.23 -18.38 -2.55
C PRO A 158 -8.51 -18.70 -1.23
N PRO A 159 -8.74 -17.91 -0.16
CA PRO A 159 -8.20 -18.24 1.13
C PRO A 159 -8.61 -19.68 1.45
N ALA A 160 -7.63 -20.54 1.70
CA ALA A 160 -7.92 -21.89 2.13
C ALA A 160 -8.64 -21.78 3.46
N LEU A 161 -9.97 -21.86 3.42
CA LEU A 161 -10.80 -21.98 4.60
C LEU A 161 -10.52 -23.37 5.18
N ASN A 162 -9.46 -23.50 5.97
CA ASN A 162 -9.22 -24.67 6.81
C ASN A 162 -10.18 -24.69 8.01
N TYR A 163 -11.43 -24.23 7.77
CA TYR A 163 -12.48 -24.35 8.76
C TYR A 163 -13.02 -25.79 8.70
N GLN A 164 -12.69 -26.56 9.72
CA GLN A 164 -13.39 -27.81 10.00
C GLN A 164 -14.48 -27.48 11.01
N PRO A 165 -15.76 -27.57 10.63
CA PRO A 165 -16.84 -27.37 11.58
C PRO A 165 -16.69 -28.39 12.72
N PRO A 166 -16.90 -27.98 13.99
CA PRO A 166 -16.93 -28.92 15.10
C PRO A 166 -17.95 -30.04 14.84
N GLU A 167 -17.68 -31.27 15.30
CA GLU A 167 -18.53 -32.43 15.07
C GLU A 167 -19.99 -32.25 15.55
N TRP A 168 -20.24 -31.29 16.46
CA TRP A 168 -21.59 -31.00 16.96
C TRP A 168 -22.42 -30.09 16.03
N ILE A 169 -21.81 -29.53 14.98
CA ILE A 169 -22.53 -28.77 13.94
C ILE A 169 -23.04 -29.78 12.90
N GLU A 170 -24.21 -30.30 13.07
CA GLU A 170 -24.90 -30.99 11.99
C GLU A 170 -25.44 -29.95 11.01
N LEU A 171 -24.80 -29.83 9.87
CA LEU A 171 -25.35 -29.08 8.75
C LEU A 171 -26.42 -29.94 8.12
N THR A 172 -27.68 -29.78 8.59
CA THR A 172 -28.84 -30.35 7.91
C THR A 172 -28.98 -29.59 6.58
N ASN A 173 -28.60 -30.27 5.49
CA ASN A 173 -29.01 -29.87 4.15
C ASN A 173 -30.48 -30.23 3.97
N GLU A 174 -31.37 -29.29 4.22
CA GLU A 174 -32.75 -29.29 3.71
C GLU A 174 -32.86 -28.30 2.54
#